data_40c5a6ba78c9a692ce28688136f1ba14
#
_entry.id   40c5a6ba78c9a692ce28688136f1ba14
#
_cell.length_a   1.000
_cell.length_b   1.000
_cell.length_c   1.000
_cell.angle_alpha   90.00
_cell.angle_beta   90.00
_cell.angle_gamma   90.00
#
_symmetry.space_group_name_H-M   'P 1'
#
loop_
_entity.id
_entity.type
_entity.pdbx_description
1 polymer ?
#
loop_
_entity_poly.entity_id
_entity_poly.type
_entity_poly.pdbx_seq_one_letter_code
_entity_poly.pdbx_strand_id
1 'polypeptide(L)' 'MKFLLTLVICSGVAGECMPPYPWPTTFNTQYECLMFGYKQSAIKMIEIGPEEVNKYNMFIKFYCTPEATISYQPS' A
#
# COMPACT_ATOMS: atom_id res chain seq x y z
N MET A 1 11.84 1.36 -16.41
CA MET A 1 11.84 1.08 -14.98
C MET A 1 10.44 0.77 -14.52
N LYS A 2 10.31 -0.25 -13.68
CA LYS A 2 9.00 -0.60 -13.16
C LYS A 2 8.89 -0.18 -11.70
N PHE A 3 7.67 0.00 -11.24
CA PHE A 3 7.42 0.38 -9.85
C PHE A 3 6.62 -0.70 -9.16
N LEU A 4 6.97 -0.95 -7.90
CA LEU A 4 6.29 -1.95 -7.09
C LEU A 4 5.39 -1.25 -6.09
N LEU A 5 4.21 -1.79 -5.87
CA LEU A 5 3.25 -1.23 -4.93
C LEU A 5 3.16 -2.13 -3.71
N THR A 6 3.26 -1.54 -2.53
CA THR A 6 3.10 -2.27 -1.27
C THR A 6 2.06 -1.55 -0.43
N LEU A 7 1.10 -2.29 0.07
CA LEU A 7 0.04 -1.73 0.91
C LEU A 7 0.22 -2.18 2.35
N VAL A 8 -0.09 -1.30 3.29
CA VAL A 8 0.00 -1.61 4.70
C VAL A 8 -1.25 -1.09 5.40
N ILE A 9 -1.93 -1.98 6.11
CA ILE A 9 -3.13 -1.62 6.86
C ILE A 9 -2.76 -1.48 8.32
N CYS A 10 -3.11 -0.37 8.94
CA CYS A 10 -2.75 -0.08 10.31
C CYS A 10 -3.96 0.26 11.17
N SER A 11 -3.83 0.04 12.46
CA SER A 11 -4.85 0.42 13.43
C SER A 11 -4.26 1.45 14.38
N GLY A 12 -4.88 2.62 14.45
CA GLY A 12 -4.42 3.67 15.34
C GLY A 12 -4.66 3.34 16.80
N VAL A 13 -5.70 2.57 17.06
CA VAL A 13 -6.02 2.20 18.43
C VAL A 13 -5.02 1.16 18.95
N ALA A 14 -4.73 0.15 18.17
CA ALA A 14 -3.78 -0.87 18.58
C ALA A 14 -2.34 -0.39 18.47
N GLY A 15 -2.10 0.62 17.68
CA GLY A 15 -0.75 1.09 17.44
C GLY A 15 0.06 0.10 16.64
N GLU A 16 -0.60 -0.71 15.84
CA GLU A 16 0.08 -1.74 15.07
C GLU A 16 -0.37 -1.76 13.63
N CYS A 17 0.49 -2.27 12.77
CA CYS A 17 0.18 -2.43 11.36
C CYS A 17 0.30 -3.89 10.98
N MET A 18 -0.53 -4.31 10.03
CA MET A 18 -0.44 -5.66 9.52
C MET A 18 0.81 -5.77 8.65
N PRO A 19 1.27 -6.98 8.39
CA PRO A 19 2.44 -7.16 7.54
C PRO A 19 2.20 -6.53 6.16
N PRO A 20 3.23 -5.93 5.57
CA PRO A 20 3.08 -5.31 4.26
C PRO A 20 2.63 -6.31 3.21
N TYR A 21 1.72 -5.88 2.36
CA TYR A 21 1.22 -6.71 1.28
C TYR A 21 1.76 -6.20 -0.05
N PRO A 22 2.67 -6.94 -0.69
CA PRO A 22 3.19 -6.53 -1.99
C PRO A 22 2.17 -6.87 -3.08
N TRP A 23 1.85 -5.89 -3.91
CA TRP A 23 0.92 -6.11 -5.00
C TRP A 23 1.62 -6.92 -6.09
N PRO A 24 0.95 -7.90 -6.66
CA PRO A 24 1.61 -8.77 -7.65
C PRO A 24 1.89 -8.13 -9.00
N THR A 25 1.29 -6.99 -9.26
CA THR A 25 1.47 -6.33 -10.55
C THR A 25 2.43 -5.17 -10.43
N THR A 26 3.25 -4.96 -11.44
CA THR A 26 4.15 -3.81 -11.47
C THR A 26 3.54 -2.72 -12.34
N PHE A 27 4.04 -1.51 -12.20
CA PHE A 27 3.52 -0.36 -12.92
C PHE A 27 4.64 0.31 -13.70
N ASN A 28 4.31 0.89 -14.84
CA ASN A 28 5.31 1.49 -15.71
C ASN A 28 5.79 2.85 -15.22
N THR A 29 4.97 3.59 -14.53
CA THR A 29 5.35 4.91 -14.06
C THR A 29 4.93 5.08 -12.61
N GLN A 30 5.56 6.03 -11.95
CA GLN A 30 5.21 6.32 -10.57
C GLN A 30 3.79 6.86 -10.49
N TYR A 31 3.38 7.64 -11.46
CA TYR A 31 2.03 8.18 -11.48
C TYR A 31 0.99 7.06 -11.46
N GLU A 32 1.19 6.06 -12.33
CA GLU A 32 0.27 4.94 -12.39
C GLU A 32 0.23 4.18 -11.07
N CYS A 33 1.41 3.97 -10.47
CA CYS A 33 1.49 3.26 -9.22
C CYS A 33 0.76 4.03 -8.11
N LEU A 34 0.97 5.33 -8.03
CA LEU A 34 0.32 6.14 -7.00
C LEU A 34 -1.19 6.19 -7.18
N MET A 35 -1.65 6.37 -8.41
CA MET A 35 -3.09 6.43 -8.65
C MET A 35 -3.75 5.10 -8.29
N PHE A 36 -3.10 4.00 -8.66
CA PHE A 36 -3.64 2.70 -8.34
C PHE A 36 -3.63 2.48 -6.82
N GLY A 37 -2.58 2.93 -6.14
CA GLY A 37 -2.49 2.81 -4.69
C GLY A 37 -3.61 3.54 -3.98
N TYR A 38 -3.90 4.76 -4.40
CA TYR A 38 -5.00 5.52 -3.81
C TYR A 38 -6.33 4.82 -4.06
N LYS A 39 -6.52 4.31 -5.29
CA LYS A 39 -7.75 3.66 -5.63
C LYS A 39 -7.95 2.39 -4.81
N GLN A 40 -6.92 1.57 -4.70
CA GLN A 40 -7.02 0.33 -3.95
C GLN A 40 -7.18 0.59 -2.45
N SER A 41 -6.56 1.64 -1.94
CA SER A 41 -6.73 2.01 -0.54
C SER A 41 -8.19 2.37 -0.26
N ALA A 42 -8.81 3.13 -1.15
CA ALA A 42 -10.21 3.50 -0.98
C ALA A 42 -11.11 2.27 -1.04
N ILE A 43 -10.84 1.37 -1.97
CA ILE A 43 -11.64 0.15 -2.09
C ILE A 43 -11.53 -0.69 -0.82
N LYS A 44 -10.32 -0.81 -0.31
CA LYS A 44 -10.10 -1.61 0.90
C LYS A 44 -10.82 -0.99 2.09
N MET A 45 -10.81 0.33 2.20
CA MET A 45 -11.52 0.99 3.29
C MET A 45 -13.01 0.73 3.21
N ILE A 46 -13.55 0.72 1.99
CA ILE A 46 -14.96 0.43 1.79
C ILE A 46 -15.26 -1.02 2.19
N GLU A 47 -14.37 -1.94 1.86
CA GLU A 47 -14.55 -3.34 2.20
C GLU A 47 -14.55 -3.56 3.71
N ILE A 48 -13.66 -2.88 4.42
CA ILE A 48 -13.59 -3.00 5.87
C ILE A 48 -14.84 -2.41 6.48
N GLY A 49 -15.29 -1.29 5.95
CA GLY A 49 -16.52 -0.67 6.39
C GLY A 49 -16.31 0.39 7.47
N PRO A 50 -17.24 1.34 7.54
CA PRO A 50 -17.09 2.48 8.45
C PRO A 50 -17.10 2.12 9.92
N GLU A 51 -17.80 1.06 10.25
CA GLU A 51 -17.88 0.68 11.65
C GLU A 51 -16.52 0.29 12.20
N GLU A 52 -15.82 -0.60 11.53
CA GLU A 52 -14.53 -1.04 12.00
C GLU A 52 -13.46 0.02 11.81
N VAL A 53 -13.52 0.74 10.72
CA VAL A 53 -12.55 1.79 10.48
C VAL A 53 -12.60 2.81 11.60
N ASN A 54 -13.80 3.21 12.01
CA ASN A 54 -13.95 4.20 13.06
C ASN A 54 -13.63 3.63 14.43
N LYS A 55 -13.99 2.38 14.67
CA LYS A 55 -13.77 1.75 15.95
C LYS A 55 -12.30 1.57 16.26
N TYR A 56 -11.53 1.14 15.30
CA TYR A 56 -10.10 0.89 15.50
C TYR A 56 -9.22 1.99 14.95
N ASN A 57 -9.81 3.04 14.43
CA ASN A 57 -9.07 4.16 13.83
C ASN A 57 -8.12 3.63 12.77
N MET A 58 -8.64 2.87 11.84
CA MET A 58 -7.83 2.19 10.83
C MET A 58 -7.45 3.14 9.70
N PHE A 59 -6.30 2.89 9.12
CA PHE A 59 -5.86 3.65 7.96
C PHE A 59 -4.94 2.79 7.12
N ILE A 60 -4.74 3.18 5.87
CA ILE A 60 -3.93 2.42 4.92
C ILE A 60 -2.81 3.30 4.40
N LYS A 61 -1.61 2.75 4.37
CA LYS A 61 -0.46 3.41 3.77
C LYS A 61 -0.03 2.58 2.58
N PHE A 62 0.62 3.19 1.60
CA PHE A 62 1.16 2.43 0.51
C PHE A 62 2.44 3.08 0.02
N TYR A 63 3.27 2.28 -0.63
CA TYR A 63 4.56 2.75 -1.13
C TYR A 63 4.72 2.33 -2.58
N CYS A 64 5.31 3.23 -3.37
CA CYS A 64 5.66 2.92 -4.74
C CYS A 64 7.17 3.02 -4.82
N THR A 65 7.83 1.89 -5.04
CA THR A 65 9.29 1.85 -5.07
C THR A 65 9.78 1.36 -6.42
N PRO A 66 10.86 1.92 -6.91
CA PRO A 66 11.42 1.49 -8.20
C PRO A 66 12.01 0.10 -8.07
N GLU A 67 11.67 -0.72 -9.05
CA GLU A 67 12.14 -2.08 -9.05
C GLU A 67 13.54 -2.24 -9.58
N ALA A 68 13.87 -1.42 -10.51
CA ALA A 68 15.11 -1.58 -11.18
C ALA A 68 16.32 -1.60 -10.32
N THR A 69 16.27 -0.98 -9.25
CA THR A 69 17.43 -0.88 -8.51
C THR A 69 17.89 -2.08 -7.91
N ILE A 70 17.10 -2.98 -7.95
CA ILE A 70 17.39 -4.13 -7.46
C ILE A 70 18.60 -4.65 -7.74
N SER A 71 18.72 -4.76 -8.77
CA SER A 71 19.74 -5.43 -9.12
C SER A 71 20.94 -5.04 -8.55
N TYR A 72 21.33 -4.87 -8.40
CA TYR A 72 22.40 -4.55 -8.14
C TYR A 72 22.77 -4.02 -7.11
N GLN A 73 22.50 -3.82 -6.63
CA GLN A 73 22.75 -3.26 -5.74
C GLN A 73 23.58 -3.67 -4.94
N PRO A 74 24.21 -3.61 -4.79
CA PRO A 74 24.98 -4.02 -4.08
C PRO A 74 25.11 -3.69 -3.01
N SER A 75 24.91 -3.56 -2.81
CA SER A 75 25.16 -3.16 -1.97
C SER A 75 25.59 -3.12 -1.40
#